data_75004eba3827996cd7018307a0117e02
#
_entry.id   75004eba3827996cd7018307a0117e02
#
_cell.length_a   1.000
_cell.length_b   1.000
_cell.length_c   1.000
_cell.angle_alpha   90.00
_cell.angle_beta   90.00
_cell.angle_gamma   90.00
#
_symmetry.space_group_name_H-M   'P 1'
#
loop_
_entity.id
_entity.type
_entity.pdbx_description
1 polymer ?
#
loop_
_entity_poly.entity_id
_entity_poly.type
_entity_poly.pdbx_seq_one_letter_code
_entity_poly.pdbx_strand_id
1 'polypeptide(L)'
;QRQMCIRDRTHLSGHGRNENDAEHAWHMAIMAYLLREYANERVNIERVMIMCLIHDIVEIDAGDTYAYDAEGLKTQKAREEAAKERIFSLLPDDQKKELSALFDEFEANETPESRFAHAMDNLQPLMLNNSNGGGDWREHGVSAKQVYARQNKTKDGSLKLFEVIDEILQKHIRLGNLK
;
A
#
# COMPACT_ATOMS: atom_id res chain seq x y z
N GLN A 1 9.78 -12.07 17.66
CA GLN A 1 9.27 -10.72 17.38
C GLN A 1 10.41 -9.82 16.90
N ARG A 2 11.03 -10.19 15.81
CA ARG A 2 11.84 -9.21 15.08
C ARG A 2 10.86 -8.38 14.25
N GLN A 3 10.55 -7.21 14.81
CA GLN A 3 10.20 -6.00 14.10
C GLN A 3 9.29 -6.23 12.88
N MET A 4 8.00 -6.06 13.08
CA MET A 4 7.21 -5.48 12.02
C MET A 4 8.06 -4.33 11.47
N CYS A 5 8.42 -4.40 10.20
CA CYS A 5 9.26 -3.39 9.59
C CYS A 5 8.63 -2.03 9.85
N ILE A 6 9.44 -1.07 10.26
CA ILE A 6 8.99 0.32 10.32
C ILE A 6 9.00 0.77 8.87
N ARG A 7 7.87 1.17 8.32
CA ARG A 7 7.84 1.86 7.03
C ARG A 7 8.66 3.14 7.20
N ASP A 8 9.86 3.11 6.68
CA ASP A 8 10.91 4.09 7.00
C ASP A 8 10.55 5.54 6.67
N ARG A 9 9.43 5.80 5.98
CA ARG A 9 9.19 7.12 5.38
C ARG A 9 7.76 7.65 5.45
N THR A 10 6.82 6.95 6.07
CA THR A 10 5.45 7.45 6.26
C THR A 10 5.19 7.70 7.74
N HIS A 11 5.05 8.97 8.11
CA HIS A 11 4.75 9.34 9.47
C HIS A 11 3.26 9.20 9.79
N LEU A 12 2.94 8.73 10.99
CA LEU A 12 1.58 8.79 11.54
C LEU A 12 1.10 10.25 11.64
N SER A 13 -0.21 10.43 11.72
CA SER A 13 -0.81 11.76 11.89
C SER A 13 -0.17 12.54 13.02
N GLY A 14 0.11 13.83 12.77
CA GLY A 14 0.82 14.68 13.72
C GLY A 14 2.35 14.60 13.62
N HIS A 15 2.88 13.96 12.59
CA HIS A 15 4.33 13.88 12.30
C HIS A 15 5.13 13.29 13.47
N GLY A 16 4.57 12.25 14.09
CA GLY A 16 5.18 11.52 15.20
C GLY A 16 6.24 10.52 14.75
N ARG A 17 6.07 9.25 15.11
CA ARG A 17 6.90 8.16 14.57
C ARG A 17 6.36 7.67 13.23
N ASN A 18 7.19 6.96 12.50
CA ASN A 18 6.75 6.24 11.30
C ASN A 18 5.76 5.11 11.67
N GLU A 19 4.84 4.81 10.78
CA GLU A 19 3.97 3.66 10.91
C GLU A 19 4.77 2.36 10.69
N ASN A 20 4.21 1.24 11.15
CA ASN A 20 4.72 -0.08 10.82
C ASN A 20 3.73 -0.84 9.94
N ASP A 21 4.17 -1.97 9.35
CA ASP A 21 3.38 -2.74 8.38
C ASP A 21 2.03 -3.19 8.95
N ALA A 22 1.94 -3.57 10.23
CA ALA A 22 0.67 -3.97 10.82
C ALA A 22 -0.31 -2.80 10.99
N GLU A 23 0.18 -1.61 11.31
CA GLU A 23 -0.64 -0.39 11.40
C GLU A 23 -1.13 0.00 10.01
N HIS A 24 -0.26 -0.07 9.01
CA HIS A 24 -0.59 0.14 7.61
C HIS A 24 -1.65 -0.84 7.13
N ALA A 25 -1.40 -2.13 7.25
CA ALA A 25 -2.29 -3.21 6.83
C ALA A 25 -3.67 -3.12 7.50
N TRP A 26 -3.70 -2.87 8.82
CA TRP A 26 -4.96 -2.66 9.56
C TRP A 26 -5.71 -1.43 9.05
N HIS A 27 -5.00 -0.32 8.86
CA HIS A 27 -5.60 0.92 8.37
C HIS A 27 -6.18 0.72 6.96
N MET A 28 -5.43 0.07 6.06
CA MET A 28 -5.91 -0.28 4.73
C MET A 28 -7.17 -1.14 4.76
N ALA A 29 -7.21 -2.18 5.60
CA ALA A 29 -8.36 -3.07 5.71
C ALA A 29 -9.64 -2.33 6.17
N ILE A 30 -9.50 -1.43 7.15
CA ILE A 30 -10.61 -0.59 7.60
C ILE A 30 -11.04 0.40 6.51
N MET A 31 -10.09 1.03 5.82
CA MET A 31 -10.38 1.91 4.68
C MET A 31 -11.12 1.15 3.57
N ALA A 32 -10.68 -0.06 3.22
CA ALA A 32 -11.34 -0.90 2.23
C ALA A 32 -12.81 -1.16 2.60
N TYR A 33 -13.07 -1.52 3.84
CA TYR A 33 -14.43 -1.74 4.31
C TYR A 33 -15.31 -0.50 4.22
N LEU A 34 -14.81 0.65 4.68
CA LEU A 34 -15.54 1.93 4.72
C LEU A 34 -15.75 2.51 3.32
N LEU A 35 -14.79 2.32 2.41
CA LEU A 35 -14.80 2.92 1.07
C LEU A 35 -15.25 1.94 -0.04
N ARG A 36 -15.73 0.75 0.31
CA ARG A 36 -16.10 -0.31 -0.65
C ARG A 36 -17.12 0.11 -1.71
N GLU A 37 -17.98 1.08 -1.38
CA GLU A 37 -18.96 1.63 -2.32
C GLU A 37 -18.35 2.43 -3.47
N TYR A 38 -17.08 2.84 -3.32
CA TYR A 38 -16.34 3.60 -4.33
C TYR A 38 -15.47 2.71 -5.23
N ALA A 39 -15.49 1.38 -5.05
CA ALA A 39 -14.85 0.47 -5.99
C ALA A 39 -15.48 0.60 -7.38
N ASN A 40 -14.66 0.50 -8.45
CA ASN A 40 -15.16 0.57 -9.82
C ASN A 40 -16.14 -0.55 -10.17
N GLU A 41 -15.96 -1.70 -9.53
CA GLU A 41 -16.75 -2.91 -9.71
C GLU A 41 -17.18 -3.46 -8.34
N ARG A 42 -18.19 -4.33 -8.34
CA ARG A 42 -18.57 -5.01 -7.10
C ARG A 42 -17.46 -5.98 -6.68
N VAL A 43 -16.96 -5.82 -5.46
CA VAL A 43 -15.88 -6.63 -4.88
C VAL A 43 -16.38 -7.50 -3.72
N ASN A 44 -15.71 -8.64 -3.52
CA ASN A 44 -15.82 -9.40 -2.28
C ASN A 44 -14.94 -8.71 -1.22
N ILE A 45 -15.58 -7.95 -0.34
CA ILE A 45 -14.85 -7.11 0.64
C ILE A 45 -14.05 -7.94 1.65
N GLU A 46 -14.48 -9.16 1.98
CA GLU A 46 -13.73 -10.06 2.88
C GLU A 46 -12.37 -10.42 2.25
N ARG A 47 -12.36 -10.76 0.94
CA ARG A 47 -11.12 -11.03 0.21
C ARG A 47 -10.22 -9.80 0.15
N VAL A 48 -10.76 -8.63 -0.16
CA VAL A 48 -10.02 -7.37 -0.19
C VAL A 48 -9.36 -7.08 1.16
N MET A 49 -10.13 -7.23 2.25
CA MET A 49 -9.60 -6.98 3.60
C MET A 49 -8.46 -7.95 3.96
N ILE A 50 -8.58 -9.24 3.60
CA ILE A 50 -7.51 -10.22 3.85
C ILE A 50 -6.28 -9.88 3.01
N MET A 51 -6.43 -9.52 1.73
CA MET A 51 -5.34 -9.05 0.88
C MET A 51 -4.61 -7.86 1.52
N CYS A 52 -5.34 -6.84 1.98
CA CYS A 52 -4.77 -5.70 2.68
C CYS A 52 -4.00 -6.10 3.95
N LEU A 53 -4.45 -7.12 4.68
CA LEU A 53 -3.81 -7.56 5.92
C LEU A 53 -2.54 -8.38 5.70
N ILE A 54 -2.39 -9.04 4.53
CA ILE A 54 -1.28 -9.98 4.29
C ILE A 54 -0.27 -9.50 3.25
N HIS A 55 -0.55 -8.44 2.47
CA HIS A 55 0.29 -8.05 1.34
C HIS A 55 1.74 -7.73 1.73
N ASP A 56 1.96 -7.07 2.86
CA ASP A 56 3.28 -6.71 3.38
C ASP A 56 3.88 -7.78 4.33
N ILE A 57 3.18 -8.91 4.59
CA ILE A 57 3.68 -9.92 5.55
C ILE A 57 5.04 -10.51 5.12
N VAL A 58 5.31 -10.53 3.84
CA VAL A 58 6.57 -11.00 3.28
C VAL A 58 7.74 -10.07 3.60
N GLU A 59 7.48 -8.82 3.90
CA GLU A 59 8.49 -7.82 4.27
C GLU A 59 9.17 -8.13 5.62
N ILE A 60 8.58 -8.96 6.46
CA ILE A 60 9.22 -9.49 7.68
C ILE A 60 10.60 -10.10 7.37
N ASP A 61 10.75 -10.74 6.22
CA ASP A 61 12.01 -11.34 5.78
C ASP A 61 12.64 -10.57 4.60
N ALA A 62 11.83 -10.11 3.66
CA ALA A 62 12.30 -9.41 2.48
C ALA A 62 12.81 -7.98 2.80
N GLY A 63 12.24 -7.36 3.83
CA GLY A 63 12.41 -5.95 4.14
C GLY A 63 11.60 -5.04 3.21
N ASP A 64 11.09 -3.93 3.74
CA ASP A 64 10.40 -2.90 2.96
C ASP A 64 11.33 -2.34 1.86
N THR A 65 10.78 -2.13 0.68
CA THR A 65 11.49 -1.50 -0.43
C THR A 65 10.81 -0.18 -0.79
N TYR A 66 11.54 0.91 -0.57
CA TYR A 66 11.00 2.23 -0.86
C TYR A 66 10.59 2.35 -2.33
N ALA A 67 9.35 2.80 -2.56
CA ALA A 67 8.73 2.86 -3.88
C ALA A 67 9.51 3.67 -4.94
N TYR A 68 10.47 4.49 -4.53
CA TYR A 68 11.31 5.31 -5.42
C TYR A 68 12.79 4.88 -5.39
N ASP A 69 13.12 3.74 -4.76
CA ASP A 69 14.47 3.14 -4.76
C ASP A 69 14.64 2.20 -5.97
N ALA A 70 15.19 2.72 -7.05
CA ALA A 70 15.38 1.96 -8.29
C ALA A 70 16.31 0.74 -8.16
N GLU A 71 17.27 0.75 -7.23
CA GLU A 71 18.17 -0.39 -7.01
C GLU A 71 17.52 -1.47 -6.15
N GLY A 72 16.81 -1.07 -5.08
CA GLY A 72 16.04 -2.00 -4.24
C GLY A 72 14.97 -2.75 -5.02
N LEU A 73 14.27 -2.08 -5.91
CA LEU A 73 13.22 -2.65 -6.77
C LEU A 73 13.72 -3.79 -7.68
N LYS A 74 15.01 -3.82 -8.08
CA LYS A 74 15.56 -4.88 -8.95
C LYS A 74 15.58 -6.25 -8.28
N THR A 75 15.72 -6.32 -6.97
CA THR A 75 15.81 -7.56 -6.20
C THR A 75 14.54 -7.86 -5.41
N GLN A 76 13.61 -6.92 -5.33
CA GLN A 76 12.41 -6.99 -4.51
C GLN A 76 11.62 -8.27 -4.77
N LYS A 77 11.23 -8.52 -6.02
CA LYS A 77 10.43 -9.70 -6.37
C LYS A 77 11.06 -11.02 -5.93
N ALA A 78 12.37 -11.19 -6.10
CA ALA A 78 13.04 -12.42 -5.70
C ALA A 78 13.11 -12.58 -4.18
N ARG A 79 13.28 -11.48 -3.42
CA ARG A 79 13.27 -11.48 -1.97
C ARG A 79 11.88 -11.79 -1.41
N GLU A 80 10.85 -11.17 -1.97
CA GLU A 80 9.46 -11.38 -1.56
C GLU A 80 8.99 -12.80 -1.87
N GLU A 81 9.36 -13.40 -3.01
CA GLU A 81 9.00 -14.78 -3.33
C GLU A 81 9.67 -15.77 -2.36
N ALA A 82 10.94 -15.56 -2.01
CA ALA A 82 11.63 -16.40 -1.02
C ALA A 82 10.99 -16.23 0.39
N ALA A 83 10.64 -15.02 0.77
CA ALA A 83 9.97 -14.72 2.03
C ALA A 83 8.57 -15.35 2.10
N LYS A 84 7.79 -15.25 1.02
CA LYS A 84 6.47 -15.87 0.87
C LYS A 84 6.54 -17.37 1.11
N GLU A 85 7.42 -18.08 0.39
CA GLU A 85 7.55 -19.54 0.56
C GLU A 85 7.91 -19.90 1.99
N ARG A 86 8.84 -19.19 2.61
CA ARG A 86 9.24 -19.47 4.01
C ARG A 86 8.11 -19.19 5.00
N ILE A 87 7.47 -18.03 4.91
CA ILE A 87 6.46 -17.60 5.89
C ILE A 87 5.21 -18.46 5.79
N PHE A 88 4.69 -18.69 4.59
CA PHE A 88 3.48 -19.48 4.42
C PHE A 88 3.72 -20.97 4.64
N SER A 89 4.98 -21.47 4.53
CA SER A 89 5.29 -22.85 4.92
C SER A 89 5.17 -23.14 6.41
N LEU A 90 5.05 -22.11 7.25
CA LEU A 90 4.78 -22.27 8.69
C LEU A 90 3.32 -22.61 9.00
N LEU A 91 2.44 -22.50 8.02
CA LEU A 91 1.00 -22.72 8.16
C LEU A 91 0.63 -24.16 7.78
N PRO A 92 -0.51 -24.68 8.29
CA PRO A 92 -1.13 -25.89 7.74
C PRO A 92 -1.38 -25.77 6.23
N ASP A 93 -1.35 -26.89 5.51
CA ASP A 93 -1.41 -26.93 4.04
C ASP A 93 -2.61 -26.20 3.44
N ASP A 94 -3.78 -26.30 4.06
CA ASP A 94 -5.01 -25.62 3.64
C ASP A 94 -4.87 -24.10 3.75
N GLN A 95 -4.38 -23.61 4.88
CA GLN A 95 -4.14 -22.18 5.11
C GLN A 95 -3.00 -21.65 4.23
N LYS A 96 -1.91 -22.43 4.09
CA LYS A 96 -0.82 -22.08 3.16
C LYS A 96 -1.36 -21.87 1.76
N LYS A 97 -2.16 -22.80 1.26
CA LYS A 97 -2.75 -22.72 -0.08
C LYS A 97 -3.65 -21.50 -0.26
N GLU A 98 -4.51 -21.24 0.72
CA GLU A 98 -5.46 -20.13 0.68
C GLU A 98 -4.74 -18.76 0.68
N LEU A 99 -3.84 -18.54 1.66
CA LEU A 99 -3.16 -17.26 1.82
C LEU A 99 -2.14 -17.00 0.71
N SER A 100 -1.45 -18.05 0.21
CA SER A 100 -0.58 -17.91 -0.97
C SER A 100 -1.37 -17.49 -2.20
N ALA A 101 -2.56 -18.06 -2.43
CA ALA A 101 -3.40 -17.69 -3.56
C ALA A 101 -3.91 -16.25 -3.45
N LEU A 102 -4.27 -15.78 -2.26
CA LEU A 102 -4.68 -14.39 -2.03
C LEU A 102 -3.52 -13.41 -2.22
N PHE A 103 -2.33 -13.77 -1.76
CA PHE A 103 -1.12 -12.99 -1.98
C PHE A 103 -0.79 -12.89 -3.48
N ASP A 104 -0.82 -14.03 -4.20
CA ASP A 104 -0.57 -14.05 -5.64
C ASP A 104 -1.61 -13.25 -6.42
N GLU A 105 -2.87 -13.27 -6.00
CA GLU A 105 -3.93 -12.46 -6.59
C GLU A 105 -3.70 -10.97 -6.36
N PHE A 106 -3.25 -10.58 -5.16
CA PHE A 106 -2.86 -9.20 -4.89
C PHE A 106 -1.71 -8.78 -5.81
N GLU A 107 -0.63 -9.55 -5.86
CA GLU A 107 0.54 -9.23 -6.69
C GLU A 107 0.22 -9.16 -8.20
N ALA A 108 -0.67 -10.03 -8.69
CA ALA A 108 -1.07 -10.03 -10.10
C ALA A 108 -1.85 -8.75 -10.48
N ASN A 109 -2.59 -8.15 -9.55
CA ASN A 109 -3.38 -6.93 -9.76
C ASN A 109 -4.34 -7.02 -10.97
N GLU A 110 -4.97 -8.18 -11.16
CA GLU A 110 -5.83 -8.46 -12.32
C GLU A 110 -7.32 -8.54 -11.99
N THR A 111 -7.67 -8.85 -10.73
CA THR A 111 -9.06 -8.96 -10.29
C THR A 111 -9.59 -7.62 -9.77
N PRO A 112 -10.92 -7.39 -9.75
CA PRO A 112 -11.50 -6.21 -9.12
C PRO A 112 -11.08 -6.07 -7.65
N GLU A 113 -10.99 -7.19 -6.92
CA GLU A 113 -10.57 -7.24 -5.53
C GLU A 113 -9.12 -6.75 -5.35
N SER A 114 -8.19 -7.28 -6.15
CA SER A 114 -6.79 -6.89 -6.08
C SER A 114 -6.57 -5.44 -6.48
N ARG A 115 -7.24 -4.97 -7.55
CA ARG A 115 -7.17 -3.56 -7.97
C ARG A 115 -7.69 -2.62 -6.89
N PHE A 116 -8.77 -3.00 -6.19
CA PHE A 116 -9.29 -2.17 -5.11
C PHE A 116 -8.40 -2.23 -3.87
N ALA A 117 -7.77 -3.37 -3.55
CA ALA A 117 -6.79 -3.47 -2.48
C ALA A 117 -5.56 -2.59 -2.78
N HIS A 118 -5.02 -2.62 -4.01
CA HIS A 118 -3.96 -1.70 -4.43
C HIS A 118 -4.36 -0.23 -4.40
N ALA A 119 -5.63 0.10 -4.67
CA ALA A 119 -6.12 1.45 -4.50
C ALA A 119 -6.04 1.91 -3.03
N MET A 120 -6.28 1.01 -2.07
CA MET A 120 -6.11 1.30 -0.63
C MET A 120 -4.64 1.46 -0.25
N ASP A 121 -3.74 0.61 -0.76
CA ASP A 121 -2.30 0.72 -0.53
C ASP A 121 -1.72 2.05 -1.05
N ASN A 122 -2.21 2.52 -2.17
CA ASN A 122 -1.82 3.84 -2.69
C ASN A 122 -2.43 5.01 -1.93
N LEU A 123 -3.70 4.89 -1.52
CA LEU A 123 -4.45 5.97 -0.88
C LEU A 123 -4.00 6.20 0.57
N GLN A 124 -3.73 5.15 1.33
CA GLN A 124 -3.44 5.23 2.76
C GLN A 124 -2.22 6.13 3.07
N PRO A 125 -1.03 5.92 2.47
CA PRO A 125 0.14 6.78 2.73
C PRO A 125 -0.08 8.22 2.23
N LEU A 126 -0.85 8.40 1.15
CA LEU A 126 -1.19 9.72 0.65
C LEU A 126 -2.05 10.50 1.66
N MET A 127 -3.02 9.82 2.29
CA MET A 127 -3.87 10.44 3.32
C MET A 127 -3.06 10.82 4.56
N LEU A 128 -2.10 9.99 4.99
CA LEU A 128 -1.18 10.34 6.08
C LEU A 128 -0.31 11.55 5.71
N ASN A 129 0.28 11.57 4.52
CA ASN A 129 1.04 12.72 4.03
C ASN A 129 0.19 14.00 3.99
N ASN A 130 -1.04 13.92 3.51
CA ASN A 130 -1.96 15.06 3.51
C ASN A 130 -2.25 15.54 4.94
N SER A 131 -2.48 14.62 5.90
CA SER A 131 -2.73 14.97 7.32
C SER A 131 -1.52 15.62 7.98
N ASN A 132 -0.31 15.28 7.54
CA ASN A 132 0.98 15.85 8.00
C ASN A 132 1.40 17.09 7.19
N GLY A 133 0.49 17.70 6.44
CA GLY A 133 0.75 18.89 5.65
C GLY A 133 1.78 18.71 4.53
N GLY A 134 1.96 17.48 4.02
CA GLY A 134 2.93 17.14 2.98
C GLY A 134 4.37 17.07 3.49
N GLY A 135 4.57 16.82 4.79
CA GLY A 135 5.88 16.79 5.44
C GLY A 135 6.85 15.84 4.78
N ASP A 136 6.43 14.57 4.61
CA ASP A 136 7.27 13.50 4.06
C ASP A 136 7.67 13.78 2.60
N TRP A 137 6.77 14.36 1.80
CA TRP A 137 7.10 14.75 0.42
C TRP A 137 8.18 15.83 0.37
N ARG A 138 8.12 16.83 1.28
CA ARG A 138 9.16 17.86 1.36
C ARG A 138 10.49 17.31 1.83
N GLU A 139 10.47 16.48 2.88
CA GLU A 139 11.66 15.88 3.47
C GLU A 139 12.44 15.04 2.46
N HIS A 140 11.71 14.24 1.67
CA HIS A 140 12.32 13.36 0.66
C HIS A 140 12.40 13.99 -0.74
N GLY A 141 12.00 15.25 -0.90
CA GLY A 141 12.09 15.97 -2.16
C GLY A 141 11.28 15.34 -3.31
N VAL A 142 10.14 14.72 -2.97
CA VAL A 142 9.31 13.98 -3.93
C VAL A 142 8.64 14.94 -4.92
N SER A 143 8.71 14.60 -6.21
CA SER A 143 8.07 15.39 -7.25
C SER A 143 6.61 14.97 -7.48
N ALA A 144 5.79 15.94 -7.94
CA ALA A 144 4.41 15.66 -8.33
C ALA A 144 4.32 14.54 -9.38
N LYS A 145 5.25 14.52 -10.35
CA LYS A 145 5.33 13.49 -11.38
C LYS A 145 5.47 12.08 -10.79
N GLN A 146 6.33 11.90 -9.78
CA GLN A 146 6.53 10.61 -9.11
C GLN A 146 5.27 10.16 -8.37
N VAL A 147 4.61 11.07 -7.64
CA VAL A 147 3.39 10.74 -6.92
C VAL A 147 2.27 10.38 -7.90
N TYR A 148 2.07 11.16 -8.96
CA TYR A 148 1.08 10.82 -9.99
C TYR A 148 1.37 9.50 -10.70
N ALA A 149 2.63 9.15 -10.96
CA ALA A 149 3.00 7.88 -11.57
C ALA A 149 2.52 6.68 -10.72
N ARG A 150 2.65 6.77 -9.38
CA ARG A 150 2.12 5.76 -8.45
C ARG A 150 0.60 5.82 -8.39
N GLN A 151 0.03 6.99 -8.15
CA GLN A 151 -1.39 7.16 -7.89
C GLN A 151 -2.29 6.91 -9.11
N ASN A 152 -1.78 7.02 -10.33
CA ASN A 152 -2.55 6.70 -11.53
C ASN A 152 -3.09 5.26 -11.54
N LYS A 153 -2.40 4.33 -10.90
CA LYS A 153 -2.86 2.94 -10.76
C LYS A 153 -4.11 2.81 -9.88
N THR A 154 -4.36 3.76 -8.99
CA THR A 154 -5.59 3.78 -8.16
C THR A 154 -6.86 3.85 -9.02
N LYS A 155 -6.77 4.39 -10.24
CA LYS A 155 -7.89 4.44 -11.19
C LYS A 155 -8.44 3.06 -11.54
N ASP A 156 -7.58 2.04 -11.54
CA ASP A 156 -7.96 0.68 -11.90
C ASP A 156 -8.89 0.07 -10.84
N GLY A 157 -8.72 0.44 -9.57
CA GLY A 157 -9.57 0.02 -8.46
C GLY A 157 -10.70 1.00 -8.14
N SER A 158 -10.45 2.31 -8.26
CA SER A 158 -11.44 3.35 -7.95
C SER A 158 -11.16 4.67 -8.66
N LEU A 159 -11.96 4.99 -9.66
CA LEU A 159 -11.95 6.30 -10.30
C LEU A 159 -12.36 7.41 -9.32
N LYS A 160 -13.35 7.12 -8.47
CA LYS A 160 -13.87 8.11 -7.51
C LYS A 160 -12.85 8.49 -6.46
N LEU A 161 -12.09 7.55 -5.92
CA LEU A 161 -11.03 7.84 -4.97
C LEU A 161 -9.86 8.55 -5.65
N PHE A 162 -9.59 8.26 -6.92
CA PHE A 162 -8.57 9.00 -7.67
C PHE A 162 -8.92 10.48 -7.86
N GLU A 163 -10.21 10.84 -8.03
CA GLU A 163 -10.63 12.26 -8.05
C GLU A 163 -10.23 12.97 -6.75
N VAL A 164 -10.48 12.35 -5.59
CA VAL A 164 -10.09 12.90 -4.29
C VAL A 164 -8.56 13.00 -4.16
N ILE A 165 -7.83 12.00 -4.64
CA ILE A 165 -6.36 12.02 -4.69
C ILE A 165 -5.87 13.20 -5.52
N ASP A 166 -6.44 13.43 -6.70
CA ASP A 166 -6.04 14.53 -7.58
C ASP A 166 -6.26 15.89 -6.90
N GLU A 167 -7.40 16.10 -6.24
CA GLU A 167 -7.67 17.32 -5.47
C GLU A 167 -6.62 17.56 -4.38
N ILE A 168 -6.24 16.50 -3.63
CA ILE A 168 -5.19 16.56 -2.60
C ILE A 168 -3.85 16.93 -3.25
N LEU A 169 -3.46 16.27 -4.34
CA LEU A 169 -2.20 16.54 -5.01
C LEU A 169 -2.13 17.94 -5.57
N GLN A 170 -3.20 18.42 -6.22
CA GLN A 170 -3.28 19.81 -6.71
C GLN A 170 -3.14 20.83 -5.56
N LYS A 171 -3.75 20.56 -4.40
CA LYS A 171 -3.54 21.38 -3.20
C LYS A 171 -2.07 21.44 -2.80
N HIS A 172 -1.40 20.28 -2.71
CA HIS A 172 0.00 20.22 -2.27
C HIS A 172 0.99 20.77 -3.30
N ILE A 173 0.68 20.70 -4.60
CA ILE A 173 1.44 21.40 -5.65
C ILE A 173 1.34 22.90 -5.45
N ARG A 174 0.13 23.44 -5.27
CA ARG A 174 -0.07 24.88 -5.03
C ARG A 174 0.63 25.38 -3.76
N LEU A 175 0.75 24.55 -2.74
CA LEU A 175 1.45 24.85 -1.49
C LEU A 175 2.98 24.69 -1.59
N GLY A 176 3.51 24.20 -2.72
CA GLY A 176 4.94 23.95 -2.90
C GLY A 176 5.49 22.75 -2.13
N ASN A 177 4.63 21.84 -1.66
CA ASN A 177 5.02 20.62 -0.96
C ASN A 177 5.50 19.52 -1.92
N LEU A 178 5.05 19.56 -3.16
CA LEU A 178 5.49 18.71 -4.27
C LEU A 178 6.18 19.57 -5.33
N LYS A 179 7.33 19.08 -5.83
CA LYS A 179 8.10 19.77 -6.88
C LYS A 179 7.57 19.48 -8.28
#